data_684307ec68ec85ca5421321dfde8fe5a
#
_entry.id   684307ec68ec85ca5421321dfde8fe5a
#
_cell.length_a   1.000
_cell.length_b   1.000
_cell.length_c   1.000
_cell.angle_alpha   90.00
_cell.angle_beta   90.00
_cell.angle_gamma   90.00
#
_symmetry.space_group_name_H-M   'P 1'
#
loop_
_entity.id
_entity.type
_entity.pdbx_description
1 polymer ?
#
loop_
_entity_poly.entity_id
_entity_poly.type
_entity_poly.pdbx_seq_one_letter_code
_entity_poly.pdbx_strand_id
1 'polypeptide(L)'
;PMHKVYISKPFKMGLTEVTNAQYELFCPEHKSLRGKNGFSSEDDEAVVFVTYQDAVAFCDWLTRKEGKTYRLPTEAEWEYACKAGRYWNFYMDDKLPAAWQKNQVIAATPKPLSLKVAQTPPNEWGLYDMCGNVEEWCLDWYGPYIDKEQTDPVGYSDGIARVTRGGSHNTPVKYLRSANRMAMLPEDKHTMTGFRVVQAEYPQTAPLSQPKDEYVVSQIKWDWDSQCVTEPVFAAPLVYVHEPDVHSGTPFFKHNHQPALTWCDNGDLLAVWFSTNEEKGREMVVLSSRLRAGSCEWEKPRMFYQIADRNLTGTALLNDHQGTLYHINGVEAAGHWQNLMMTLRTSTDNGQTWSKPRMIA
;
A
#
# COMPACT_ATOMS: atom_id res chain seq x y z
N PRO A 1 8.53 -14.65 0.12
CA PRO A 1 8.45 -16.10 0.14
C PRO A 1 7.32 -16.57 1.07
N MET A 2 6.74 -17.74 0.78
CA MET A 2 5.80 -18.40 1.69
C MET A 2 6.62 -18.96 2.87
N HIS A 3 6.17 -18.70 4.10
CA HIS A 3 6.86 -19.14 5.31
C HIS A 3 5.83 -19.61 6.35
N LYS A 4 6.29 -20.31 7.36
CA LYS A 4 5.45 -20.86 8.42
C LYS A 4 5.21 -19.83 9.52
N VAL A 5 3.96 -19.64 9.90
CA VAL A 5 3.55 -18.73 10.97
C VAL A 5 2.77 -19.51 12.02
N TYR A 6 3.04 -19.24 13.29
CA TYR A 6 2.30 -19.76 14.43
C TYR A 6 1.54 -18.61 15.10
N ILE A 7 0.25 -18.81 15.31
CA ILE A 7 -0.57 -17.95 16.17
C ILE A 7 -0.65 -18.65 17.53
N SER A 8 0.06 -18.11 18.51
CA SER A 8 0.29 -18.80 19.80
C SER A 8 -0.85 -18.62 20.81
N LYS A 9 -1.68 -17.59 20.62
CA LYS A 9 -2.76 -17.23 21.54
C LYS A 9 -4.11 -17.19 20.84
N PRO A 10 -5.18 -17.64 21.51
CA PRO A 10 -6.51 -17.50 20.95
C PRO A 10 -6.93 -16.02 20.88
N PHE A 11 -7.70 -15.69 19.87
CA PHE A 11 -8.32 -14.38 19.71
C PHE A 11 -9.78 -14.54 19.24
N LYS A 12 -10.59 -13.52 19.47
CA LYS A 12 -11.92 -13.42 18.87
C LYS A 12 -11.85 -12.37 17.77
N MET A 13 -12.54 -12.61 16.68
CA MET A 13 -12.60 -11.69 15.54
C MET A 13 -14.06 -11.34 15.24
N GLY A 14 -14.31 -10.10 14.83
CA GLY A 14 -15.61 -9.68 14.34
C GLY A 14 -16.06 -10.57 13.18
N LEU A 15 -17.30 -11.06 13.23
CA LEU A 15 -17.86 -11.93 12.19
C LEU A 15 -17.91 -11.24 10.83
N THR A 16 -18.09 -9.93 10.85
CA THR A 16 -18.15 -9.04 9.69
C THR A 16 -17.19 -7.88 9.88
N GLU A 17 -17.06 -7.06 8.87
CA GLU A 17 -16.51 -5.72 9.01
C GLU A 17 -17.36 -4.89 9.98
N VAL A 18 -16.80 -3.84 10.55
CA VAL A 18 -17.54 -2.86 11.37
C VAL A 18 -18.55 -2.13 10.48
N THR A 19 -19.80 -2.05 10.95
CA THR A 19 -20.90 -1.39 10.21
C THR A 19 -21.00 0.10 10.53
N ASN A 20 -21.73 0.84 9.69
CA ASN A 20 -22.06 2.25 9.94
C ASN A 20 -22.69 2.45 11.31
N ALA A 21 -23.71 1.67 11.65
CA ALA A 21 -24.38 1.79 12.94
C ALA A 21 -23.43 1.57 14.13
N GLN A 22 -22.51 0.61 14.01
CA GLN A 22 -21.51 0.36 15.05
C GLN A 22 -20.49 1.49 15.17
N TYR A 23 -19.97 1.97 14.03
CA TYR A 23 -18.98 3.04 14.01
C TYR A 23 -19.53 4.36 14.51
N GLU A 24 -20.75 4.70 14.17
CA GLU A 24 -21.41 5.93 14.59
C GLU A 24 -21.74 6.01 16.08
N LEU A 25 -21.70 4.89 16.81
CA LEU A 25 -21.69 4.92 18.28
C LEU A 25 -20.41 5.56 18.85
N PHE A 26 -19.33 5.52 18.10
CA PHE A 26 -18.04 6.14 18.41
C PHE A 26 -17.94 7.56 17.81
N CYS A 27 -18.30 7.72 16.56
CA CYS A 27 -18.16 8.94 15.78
C CYS A 27 -19.48 9.28 15.08
N PRO A 28 -20.48 9.90 15.77
CA PRO A 28 -21.80 10.19 15.21
C PRO A 28 -21.76 11.08 13.97
N GLU A 29 -20.78 11.98 13.86
CA GLU A 29 -20.56 12.87 12.72
C GLU A 29 -20.22 12.12 11.43
N HIS A 30 -19.71 10.89 11.51
CA HIS A 30 -19.42 10.03 10.36
C HIS A 30 -20.68 9.78 9.51
N LYS A 31 -21.86 9.89 10.09
CA LYS A 31 -23.15 9.75 9.40
C LYS A 31 -23.26 10.69 8.19
N SER A 32 -22.58 11.82 8.21
CA SER A 32 -22.51 12.75 7.08
C SER A 32 -21.81 12.20 5.83
N LEU A 33 -21.08 11.12 5.97
CA LEU A 33 -20.35 10.45 4.87
C LEU A 33 -21.15 9.29 4.25
N ARG A 34 -22.29 8.91 4.84
CA ARG A 34 -23.15 7.87 4.29
C ARG A 34 -23.63 8.23 2.89
N GLY A 35 -23.60 7.26 2.00
CA GLY A 35 -24.01 7.44 0.61
C GLY A 35 -23.07 8.30 -0.23
N LYS A 36 -21.97 8.77 0.33
CA LYS A 36 -20.95 9.50 -0.43
C LYS A 36 -20.44 8.61 -1.57
N ASN A 37 -20.39 9.17 -2.77
CA ASN A 37 -20.06 8.45 -4.00
C ASN A 37 -20.99 7.24 -4.29
N GLY A 38 -22.14 7.14 -3.63
CA GLY A 38 -23.13 6.07 -3.82
C GLY A 38 -22.85 4.78 -3.02
N PHE A 39 -22.00 4.82 -2.01
CA PHE A 39 -21.63 3.64 -1.20
C PHE A 39 -21.93 3.86 0.29
N SER A 40 -22.13 2.75 1.02
CA SER A 40 -22.24 2.73 2.48
C SER A 40 -23.32 3.68 3.02
N SER A 41 -24.58 3.45 2.64
CA SER A 41 -25.73 4.29 3.02
C SER A 41 -26.47 3.80 4.25
N GLU A 42 -26.55 2.46 4.42
CA GLU A 42 -27.43 1.84 5.42
C GLU A 42 -26.69 1.49 6.71
N ASP A 43 -27.45 1.23 7.78
CA ASP A 43 -26.92 0.91 9.10
C ASP A 43 -26.06 -0.34 9.13
N ASP A 44 -26.43 -1.35 8.35
CA ASP A 44 -25.79 -2.67 8.26
C ASP A 44 -24.79 -2.80 7.08
N GLU A 45 -24.41 -1.69 6.49
CA GLU A 45 -23.32 -1.65 5.51
C GLU A 45 -21.98 -1.42 6.19
N ALA A 46 -20.92 -2.01 5.64
CA ALA A 46 -19.55 -1.80 6.12
C ALA A 46 -19.20 -0.30 6.11
N VAL A 47 -18.64 0.18 7.21
CA VAL A 47 -18.15 1.56 7.29
C VAL A 47 -16.97 1.74 6.34
N VAL A 48 -16.97 2.82 5.59
CA VAL A 48 -15.90 3.25 4.69
C VAL A 48 -15.54 4.71 4.95
N PHE A 49 -14.57 5.28 4.24
CA PHE A 49 -14.02 6.61 4.50
C PHE A 49 -13.39 6.73 5.90
N VAL A 50 -12.77 5.65 6.37
CA VAL A 50 -12.06 5.57 7.63
C VAL A 50 -10.56 5.39 7.38
N THR A 51 -9.75 6.24 7.97
CA THR A 51 -8.29 6.11 7.96
C THR A 51 -7.86 4.96 8.87
N TYR A 52 -6.59 4.56 8.77
CA TYR A 52 -6.01 3.62 9.74
C TYR A 52 -6.14 4.13 11.18
N GLN A 53 -5.87 5.42 11.40
CA GLN A 53 -5.97 6.05 12.72
C GLN A 53 -7.42 6.07 13.24
N ASP A 54 -8.40 6.31 12.37
CA ASP A 54 -9.82 6.25 12.72
C ASP A 54 -10.22 4.84 13.19
N ALA A 55 -9.75 3.82 12.49
CA ALA A 55 -10.00 2.42 12.86
C ALA A 55 -9.34 2.04 14.20
N VAL A 56 -8.10 2.49 14.45
CA VAL A 56 -7.42 2.31 15.75
C VAL A 56 -8.17 3.05 16.84
N ALA A 57 -8.58 4.30 16.62
CA ALA A 57 -9.32 5.08 17.61
C ALA A 57 -10.66 4.45 17.98
N PHE A 58 -11.35 3.83 17.01
CA PHE A 58 -12.55 3.02 17.29
C PHE A 58 -12.24 1.83 18.20
N CYS A 59 -11.17 1.10 17.93
CA CYS A 59 -10.75 -0.03 18.77
C CYS A 59 -10.41 0.43 20.21
N ASP A 60 -9.72 1.55 20.36
CA ASP A 60 -9.38 2.13 21.65
C ASP A 60 -10.64 2.59 22.41
N TRP A 61 -11.60 3.19 21.71
CA TRP A 61 -12.89 3.55 22.29
C TRP A 61 -13.65 2.31 22.78
N LEU A 62 -13.70 1.25 21.97
CA LEU A 62 -14.37 0.01 22.32
C LEU A 62 -13.68 -0.68 23.53
N THR A 63 -12.35 -0.63 23.58
CA THR A 63 -11.55 -1.11 24.71
C THR A 63 -11.94 -0.40 26.02
N ARG A 64 -12.03 0.92 26.00
CA ARG A 64 -12.44 1.71 27.17
C ARG A 64 -13.88 1.43 27.57
N LYS A 65 -14.76 1.25 26.58
CA LYS A 65 -16.19 1.00 26.80
C LYS A 65 -16.46 -0.36 27.44
N GLU A 66 -15.75 -1.39 27.02
CA GLU A 66 -16.03 -2.77 27.46
C GLU A 66 -15.02 -3.33 28.49
N GLY A 67 -13.93 -2.62 28.74
CA GLY A 67 -12.90 -3.07 29.67
C GLY A 67 -12.13 -4.32 29.20
N LYS A 68 -12.08 -4.55 27.88
CA LYS A 68 -11.37 -5.65 27.23
C LYS A 68 -10.57 -5.09 26.09
N THR A 69 -9.40 -5.65 25.79
CA THR A 69 -8.54 -5.18 24.72
C THR A 69 -9.16 -5.48 23.33
N TYR A 70 -9.44 -4.44 22.57
CA TYR A 70 -9.82 -4.49 21.16
C TYR A 70 -8.76 -3.81 20.32
N ARG A 71 -8.46 -4.37 19.16
CA ARG A 71 -7.47 -3.84 18.22
C ARG A 71 -7.78 -4.29 16.79
N LEU A 72 -7.06 -3.77 15.83
CA LEU A 72 -7.04 -4.34 14.49
C LEU A 72 -6.37 -5.72 14.53
N PRO A 73 -6.72 -6.64 13.62
CA PRO A 73 -5.99 -7.89 13.44
C PRO A 73 -4.55 -7.61 13.00
N THR A 74 -3.60 -8.46 13.39
CA THR A 74 -2.35 -8.53 12.63
C THR A 74 -2.65 -9.13 11.26
N GLU A 75 -1.78 -8.88 10.28
CA GLU A 75 -1.91 -9.48 8.95
C GLU A 75 -2.00 -11.02 9.03
N ALA A 76 -1.20 -11.61 9.90
CA ALA A 76 -1.17 -13.05 10.10
C ALA A 76 -2.46 -13.60 10.73
N GLU A 77 -3.03 -12.91 11.72
CA GLU A 77 -4.31 -13.28 12.32
C GLU A 77 -5.45 -13.19 11.29
N TRP A 78 -5.42 -12.13 10.46
CA TRP A 78 -6.41 -11.95 9.40
C TRP A 78 -6.37 -13.12 8.40
N GLU A 79 -5.18 -13.46 7.88
CA GLU A 79 -5.03 -14.55 6.91
C GLU A 79 -5.38 -15.91 7.52
N TYR A 80 -4.97 -16.16 8.77
CA TYR A 80 -5.31 -17.38 9.50
C TYR A 80 -6.82 -17.54 9.65
N ALA A 81 -7.51 -16.48 10.05
CA ALA A 81 -8.96 -16.44 10.20
C ALA A 81 -9.68 -16.56 8.84
N CYS A 82 -9.19 -15.91 7.80
CA CYS A 82 -9.72 -16.03 6.45
C CYS A 82 -9.66 -17.47 5.95
N LYS A 83 -8.53 -18.14 6.13
CA LYS A 83 -8.34 -19.54 5.71
C LYS A 83 -9.15 -20.56 6.52
N ALA A 84 -9.49 -20.25 7.76
CA ALA A 84 -10.28 -21.12 8.65
C ALA A 84 -9.81 -22.59 8.66
N GLY A 85 -8.49 -22.81 8.67
CA GLY A 85 -7.89 -24.16 8.66
C GLY A 85 -7.76 -24.80 7.27
N ARG A 86 -8.06 -24.09 6.19
CA ARG A 86 -7.94 -24.55 4.80
C ARG A 86 -6.71 -24.00 4.10
N TYR A 87 -6.27 -24.70 3.06
CA TYR A 87 -5.11 -24.28 2.24
C TYR A 87 -5.52 -23.79 0.84
N TRP A 88 -6.80 -23.42 0.66
CA TRP A 88 -7.34 -22.94 -0.60
C TRP A 88 -6.89 -21.52 -0.95
N ASN A 89 -6.98 -21.19 -2.22
CA ASN A 89 -6.68 -19.85 -2.70
C ASN A 89 -7.65 -18.78 -2.15
N PHE A 90 -8.92 -19.16 -1.99
CA PHE A 90 -9.95 -18.34 -1.38
C PHE A 90 -10.43 -18.98 -0.09
N TYR A 91 -11.20 -18.24 0.70
CA TYR A 91 -11.64 -18.70 2.01
C TYR A 91 -12.59 -19.90 1.99
N MET A 92 -13.11 -20.27 0.82
CA MET A 92 -14.06 -21.38 0.66
C MET A 92 -13.58 -22.48 -0.28
N ASP A 93 -12.75 -22.17 -1.31
CA ASP A 93 -12.31 -23.09 -2.35
C ASP A 93 -11.12 -22.51 -3.13
N ASP A 94 -10.54 -23.28 -4.03
CA ASP A 94 -9.54 -22.80 -5.00
C ASP A 94 -10.13 -21.90 -6.10
N LYS A 95 -11.44 -21.90 -6.22
CA LYS A 95 -12.21 -20.94 -7.05
C LYS A 95 -13.19 -20.20 -6.15
N LEU A 96 -13.36 -18.90 -6.40
CA LEU A 96 -14.38 -18.13 -5.71
C LEU A 96 -15.70 -18.23 -6.48
N PRO A 97 -16.69 -19.00 -5.99
CA PRO A 97 -17.99 -19.09 -6.65
C PRO A 97 -18.71 -17.74 -6.68
N ALA A 98 -19.58 -17.51 -7.68
CA ALA A 98 -20.29 -16.26 -7.84
C ALA A 98 -21.08 -15.83 -6.60
N ALA A 99 -21.63 -16.79 -5.82
CA ALA A 99 -22.37 -16.52 -4.59
C ALA A 99 -21.50 -15.91 -3.46
N TRP A 100 -20.16 -16.04 -3.54
CA TRP A 100 -19.21 -15.48 -2.60
C TRP A 100 -18.45 -14.27 -3.17
N GLN A 101 -18.78 -13.85 -4.40
CA GLN A 101 -18.16 -12.71 -5.02
C GLN A 101 -18.95 -11.44 -4.68
N LYS A 102 -18.40 -10.61 -3.79
CA LYS A 102 -18.94 -9.29 -3.55
C LYS A 102 -17.98 -8.25 -4.13
N ASN A 103 -17.86 -8.30 -5.43
CA ASN A 103 -17.05 -7.39 -6.22
C ASN A 103 -17.75 -7.09 -7.54
N GLN A 104 -17.34 -6.04 -8.19
CA GLN A 104 -17.75 -5.71 -9.55
C GLN A 104 -16.54 -5.69 -10.47
N VAL A 105 -16.80 -5.86 -11.76
CA VAL A 105 -15.74 -5.67 -12.76
C VAL A 105 -15.23 -4.24 -12.65
N ILE A 106 -13.91 -4.07 -12.61
CA ILE A 106 -13.28 -2.75 -12.61
C ILE A 106 -13.82 -1.94 -13.78
N ALA A 107 -14.55 -0.90 -13.47
CA ALA A 107 -15.05 0.07 -14.41
C ALA A 107 -14.38 1.42 -14.16
N ALA A 108 -14.33 2.24 -15.18
CA ALA A 108 -13.85 3.62 -15.07
C ALA A 108 -14.57 4.40 -13.98
N THR A 109 -15.85 4.13 -13.81
CA THR A 109 -16.66 4.67 -12.72
C THR A 109 -17.34 3.48 -12.04
N PRO A 110 -16.95 3.11 -10.81
CA PRO A 110 -17.62 2.07 -10.06
C PRO A 110 -19.12 2.39 -9.93
N LYS A 111 -19.96 1.42 -10.23
CA LYS A 111 -21.38 1.58 -9.99
C LYS A 111 -21.64 1.43 -8.49
N PRO A 112 -22.59 2.20 -7.92
CA PRO A 112 -23.04 1.99 -6.56
C PRO A 112 -23.42 0.51 -6.34
N LEU A 113 -22.91 -0.04 -5.25
CA LEU A 113 -23.17 -1.40 -4.81
C LEU A 113 -23.41 -1.36 -3.30
N SER A 114 -24.38 -2.11 -2.82
CA SER A 114 -24.59 -2.22 -1.38
C SER A 114 -23.40 -2.92 -0.72
N LEU A 115 -22.86 -2.29 0.32
CA LEU A 115 -21.80 -2.84 1.17
C LEU A 115 -22.35 -3.54 2.41
N LYS A 116 -23.62 -3.97 2.35
CA LYS A 116 -24.28 -4.72 3.43
C LYS A 116 -23.47 -5.95 3.79
N VAL A 117 -23.13 -6.07 5.08
CA VAL A 117 -22.31 -7.17 5.57
C VAL A 117 -23.10 -8.48 5.65
N ALA A 118 -22.38 -9.61 5.71
CA ALA A 118 -22.95 -10.97 5.82
C ALA A 118 -23.91 -11.32 4.66
N GLN A 119 -23.66 -10.82 3.45
CA GLN A 119 -24.42 -11.19 2.26
C GLN A 119 -23.79 -12.35 1.47
N THR A 120 -22.57 -12.73 1.79
CA THR A 120 -21.92 -13.93 1.27
C THR A 120 -21.97 -15.05 2.30
N PRO A 121 -21.86 -16.33 1.92
CA PRO A 121 -21.76 -17.40 2.90
C PRO A 121 -20.52 -17.24 3.78
N PRO A 122 -20.58 -17.62 5.08
CA PRO A 122 -19.42 -17.55 5.95
C PRO A 122 -18.41 -18.66 5.66
N ASN A 123 -17.17 -18.46 6.08
CA ASN A 123 -16.19 -19.54 6.12
C ASN A 123 -16.51 -20.54 7.26
N GLU A 124 -15.71 -21.61 7.41
CA GLU A 124 -15.96 -22.64 8.40
C GLU A 124 -15.88 -22.18 9.87
N TRP A 125 -15.31 -20.99 10.10
CA TRP A 125 -15.29 -20.35 11.43
C TRP A 125 -16.39 -19.30 11.61
N GLY A 126 -17.31 -19.19 10.65
CA GLY A 126 -18.44 -18.28 10.71
C GLY A 126 -18.13 -16.83 10.29
N LEU A 127 -16.96 -16.58 9.69
CA LEU A 127 -16.57 -15.23 9.24
C LEU A 127 -17.10 -14.95 7.84
N TYR A 128 -17.70 -13.78 7.67
CA TYR A 128 -18.30 -13.33 6.43
C TYR A 128 -17.39 -12.35 5.69
N ASP A 129 -17.61 -12.23 4.39
CA ASP A 129 -17.07 -11.19 3.50
C ASP A 129 -15.53 -11.12 3.46
N MET A 130 -14.84 -12.23 3.76
CA MET A 130 -13.37 -12.31 3.78
C MET A 130 -12.72 -12.16 2.38
N CYS A 131 -13.51 -12.10 1.31
CA CYS A 131 -13.04 -11.90 -0.07
C CYS A 131 -13.95 -10.91 -0.79
N GLY A 132 -13.61 -9.63 -0.79
CA GLY A 132 -14.39 -8.56 -1.39
C GLY A 132 -15.10 -7.71 -0.34
N ASN A 133 -16.20 -7.06 -0.70
CA ASN A 133 -16.92 -6.04 0.05
C ASN A 133 -16.04 -4.82 0.32
N VAL A 134 -15.27 -4.77 1.40
CA VAL A 134 -14.28 -3.72 1.63
C VAL A 134 -12.92 -4.31 2.01
N GLU A 135 -11.85 -3.63 1.64
CA GLU A 135 -10.50 -3.94 2.16
C GLU A 135 -10.45 -3.64 3.65
N GLU A 136 -9.71 -4.44 4.39
CA GLU A 136 -9.66 -4.33 5.83
C GLU A 136 -8.28 -3.93 6.34
N TRP A 137 -8.21 -2.84 7.10
CA TRP A 137 -7.01 -2.42 7.79
C TRP A 137 -6.48 -3.50 8.71
N CYS A 138 -5.18 -3.79 8.60
CA CYS A 138 -4.42 -4.60 9.54
C CYS A 138 -3.43 -3.76 10.33
N LEU A 139 -3.00 -4.28 11.47
CA LEU A 139 -2.09 -3.60 12.40
C LEU A 139 -0.71 -3.32 11.79
N ASP A 140 -0.28 -4.16 10.88
CA ASP A 140 1.10 -4.25 10.38
C ASP A 140 1.46 -3.10 9.41
N TRP A 141 2.68 -2.60 9.54
CA TRP A 141 3.32 -1.90 8.44
C TRP A 141 3.68 -2.90 7.33
N TYR A 142 3.40 -2.51 6.09
CA TYR A 142 3.74 -3.34 4.95
C TYR A 142 5.26 -3.42 4.75
N GLY A 143 5.73 -4.63 4.47
CA GLY A 143 7.09 -4.90 4.08
C GLY A 143 7.24 -6.32 3.52
N PRO A 144 8.39 -6.67 2.94
CA PRO A 144 8.62 -8.01 2.40
C PRO A 144 8.59 -9.06 3.52
N TYR A 145 8.04 -10.24 3.21
CA TYR A 145 8.17 -11.36 4.11
C TYR A 145 9.60 -11.83 4.21
N ILE A 146 10.02 -12.21 5.42
CA ILE A 146 11.30 -12.87 5.66
C ILE A 146 11.14 -14.39 5.49
N ASP A 147 12.18 -15.05 5.00
CA ASP A 147 12.19 -16.51 4.81
C ASP A 147 12.59 -17.22 6.11
N LYS A 148 11.76 -17.04 7.14
CA LYS A 148 11.93 -17.66 8.47
C LYS A 148 10.57 -17.94 9.09
N GLU A 149 10.48 -19.00 9.91
CA GLU A 149 9.32 -19.22 10.75
C GLU A 149 9.14 -18.08 11.74
N GLN A 150 7.88 -17.67 11.96
CA GLN A 150 7.54 -16.58 12.88
C GLN A 150 6.42 -17.01 13.82
N THR A 151 6.47 -16.50 15.04
CA THR A 151 5.38 -16.67 16.03
C THR A 151 4.78 -15.28 16.31
N ASP A 152 3.46 -15.19 16.17
CA ASP A 152 2.68 -13.96 16.38
C ASP A 152 3.31 -12.73 15.72
N PRO A 153 3.62 -12.74 14.40
CA PRO A 153 4.27 -11.63 13.74
C PRO A 153 3.37 -10.39 13.75
N VAL A 154 4.01 -9.22 13.83
CA VAL A 154 3.37 -7.90 13.85
C VAL A 154 3.89 -6.97 12.73
N GLY A 155 4.53 -7.55 11.73
CA GLY A 155 5.12 -6.80 10.63
C GLY A 155 6.36 -6.00 11.03
N TYR A 156 6.56 -4.88 10.37
CA TYR A 156 7.71 -4.00 10.57
C TYR A 156 7.43 -2.93 11.62
N SER A 157 8.49 -2.40 12.25
CA SER A 157 8.40 -1.32 13.24
C SER A 157 7.96 0.01 12.63
N ASP A 158 8.22 0.17 11.33
CA ASP A 158 7.94 1.38 10.57
C ASP A 158 7.72 1.06 9.09
N GLY A 159 7.12 1.99 8.33
CA GLY A 159 6.87 1.83 6.90
C GLY A 159 6.20 3.04 6.29
N ILE A 160 5.92 2.97 5.01
CA ILE A 160 5.20 4.03 4.28
C ILE A 160 3.70 3.73 4.14
N ALA A 161 3.31 2.46 4.24
CA ALA A 161 1.93 2.02 4.07
C ALA A 161 1.58 0.92 5.08
N ARG A 162 0.33 0.87 5.50
CA ARG A 162 -0.24 -0.20 6.33
C ARG A 162 -0.78 -1.31 5.45
N VAL A 163 -0.73 -2.53 5.96
CA VAL A 163 -1.33 -3.68 5.28
C VAL A 163 -2.85 -3.54 5.25
N THR A 164 -3.43 -3.83 4.09
CA THR A 164 -4.86 -4.11 3.93
C THR A 164 -5.05 -5.50 3.34
N ARG A 165 -6.17 -6.14 3.65
CA ARG A 165 -6.47 -7.51 3.26
C ARG A 165 -7.89 -7.66 2.72
N GLY A 166 -8.20 -8.79 2.06
CA GLY A 166 -9.53 -9.16 1.60
C GLY A 166 -9.91 -8.66 0.21
N GLY A 167 -9.38 -7.53 -0.19
CA GLY A 167 -9.86 -6.83 -1.39
C GLY A 167 -11.23 -6.20 -1.17
N SER A 168 -11.71 -5.47 -2.15
CA SER A 168 -12.95 -4.71 -2.05
C SER A 168 -13.93 -5.09 -3.15
N HIS A 169 -15.09 -4.45 -3.11
CA HIS A 169 -16.11 -4.52 -4.17
C HIS A 169 -15.61 -4.11 -5.57
N ASN A 170 -14.46 -3.46 -5.68
CA ASN A 170 -13.84 -3.07 -6.96
C ASN A 170 -12.55 -3.84 -7.28
N THR A 171 -12.23 -4.88 -6.53
CA THR A 171 -11.02 -5.68 -6.73
C THR A 171 -11.28 -6.84 -7.66
N PRO A 172 -10.47 -7.06 -8.73
CA PRO A 172 -10.61 -8.24 -9.59
C PRO A 172 -10.45 -9.53 -8.79
N VAL A 173 -11.21 -10.57 -9.18
CA VAL A 173 -11.25 -11.87 -8.46
C VAL A 173 -9.86 -12.44 -8.23
N LYS A 174 -8.94 -12.34 -9.18
CA LYS A 174 -7.56 -12.85 -9.04
C LYS A 174 -6.80 -12.28 -7.83
N TYR A 175 -7.21 -11.10 -7.33
CA TYR A 175 -6.62 -10.43 -6.17
C TYR A 175 -7.44 -10.58 -4.89
N LEU A 176 -8.57 -11.27 -4.92
CA LEU A 176 -9.38 -11.60 -3.73
C LEU A 176 -8.91 -12.85 -2.99
N ARG A 177 -7.76 -13.42 -3.39
CA ARG A 177 -7.21 -14.62 -2.73
C ARG A 177 -6.84 -14.32 -1.28
N SER A 178 -7.05 -15.28 -0.41
CA SER A 178 -6.74 -15.17 1.03
C SER A 178 -5.28 -14.75 1.31
N ALA A 179 -4.35 -15.12 0.43
CA ALA A 179 -2.93 -14.77 0.55
C ALA A 179 -2.56 -13.45 -0.16
N ASN A 180 -3.50 -12.77 -0.82
CA ASN A 180 -3.20 -11.50 -1.48
C ASN A 180 -2.93 -10.40 -0.46
N ARG A 181 -1.82 -9.71 -0.62
CA ARG A 181 -1.38 -8.63 0.26
C ARG A 181 -1.52 -7.31 -0.48
N MET A 182 -2.16 -6.37 0.16
CA MET A 182 -2.32 -5.01 -0.33
C MET A 182 -1.78 -4.04 0.71
N ALA A 183 -1.54 -2.83 0.31
CA ALA A 183 -1.14 -1.76 1.23
C ALA A 183 -1.82 -0.45 0.86
N MET A 184 -1.97 0.42 1.86
CA MET A 184 -2.52 1.75 1.68
C MET A 184 -1.83 2.73 2.63
N LEU A 185 -1.75 3.99 2.23
CA LEU A 185 -1.25 5.05 3.10
C LEU A 185 -2.16 5.18 4.33
N PRO A 186 -1.61 5.33 5.55
CA PRO A 186 -2.42 5.36 6.77
C PRO A 186 -3.45 6.49 6.83
N GLU A 187 -3.21 7.55 6.08
CA GLU A 187 -4.06 8.76 6.03
C GLU A 187 -5.17 8.66 4.97
N ASP A 188 -5.10 7.65 4.11
CA ASP A 188 -6.09 7.50 3.05
C ASP A 188 -7.43 7.02 3.59
N LYS A 189 -8.49 7.51 2.96
CA LYS A 189 -9.88 7.14 3.24
C LYS A 189 -10.73 7.27 1.98
N HIS A 190 -11.30 6.18 1.56
CA HIS A 190 -12.15 6.11 0.37
C HIS A 190 -13.23 5.03 0.50
N THR A 191 -13.98 4.79 -0.59
CA THR A 191 -15.15 3.90 -0.60
C THR A 191 -14.84 2.41 -0.46
N MET A 192 -13.59 2.00 -0.47
CA MET A 192 -13.24 0.59 -0.57
C MET A 192 -12.56 0.03 0.68
N THR A 193 -12.21 0.88 1.64
CA THR A 193 -11.47 0.46 2.83
C THR A 193 -12.27 0.70 4.09
N GLY A 194 -12.47 -0.38 4.83
CA GLY A 194 -13.05 -0.44 6.16
C GLY A 194 -12.14 -1.24 7.09
N PHE A 195 -12.71 -1.91 8.07
CA PHE A 195 -11.94 -2.74 9.00
C PHE A 195 -12.83 -3.70 9.78
N ARG A 196 -12.23 -4.73 10.37
CA ARG A 196 -12.84 -5.54 11.43
C ARG A 196 -12.01 -5.52 12.68
N VAL A 197 -12.61 -5.87 13.82
CA VAL A 197 -11.94 -5.84 15.12
C VAL A 197 -11.52 -7.23 15.58
N VAL A 198 -10.45 -7.27 16.36
CA VAL A 198 -10.04 -8.44 17.14
C VAL A 198 -10.14 -8.09 18.63
N GLN A 199 -10.68 -9.01 19.44
CA GLN A 199 -10.60 -8.97 20.89
C GLN A 199 -9.49 -9.92 21.36
N ALA A 200 -8.34 -9.36 21.68
CA ALA A 200 -7.17 -10.04 22.23
C ALA A 200 -6.13 -9.02 22.66
N GLU A 201 -5.24 -9.42 23.57
CA GLU A 201 -4.07 -8.63 23.91
C GLU A 201 -3.15 -8.44 22.70
N TYR A 202 -2.36 -7.36 22.70
CA TYR A 202 -1.35 -7.16 21.66
C TYR A 202 -0.31 -8.26 21.70
N PRO A 203 0.12 -8.79 20.55
CA PRO A 203 1.25 -9.68 20.50
C PRO A 203 2.49 -9.05 21.14
N GLN A 204 3.29 -9.87 21.81
CA GLN A 204 4.52 -9.40 22.47
C GLN A 204 5.76 -9.57 21.58
N THR A 205 5.58 -10.05 20.35
CA THR A 205 6.66 -10.20 19.37
C THR A 205 7.19 -8.83 18.97
N ALA A 206 8.50 -8.70 18.97
CA ALA A 206 9.14 -7.46 18.50
C ALA A 206 8.94 -7.32 16.98
N PRO A 207 8.56 -6.15 16.48
CA PRO A 207 8.43 -5.92 15.06
C PRO A 207 9.78 -6.01 14.35
N LEU A 208 9.76 -6.33 13.08
CA LEU A 208 10.95 -6.37 12.23
C LEU A 208 11.50 -4.96 12.02
N SER A 209 12.82 -4.84 11.98
CA SER A 209 13.47 -3.60 11.57
C SER A 209 13.48 -3.49 10.05
N GLN A 210 13.28 -2.27 9.52
CA GLN A 210 13.48 -2.03 8.11
C GLN A 210 14.93 -2.34 7.70
N PRO A 211 15.15 -2.98 6.54
CA PRO A 211 16.50 -3.14 6.00
C PRO A 211 17.16 -1.77 5.87
N LYS A 212 18.42 -1.67 6.30
CA LYS A 212 19.22 -0.47 6.07
C LYS A 212 19.59 -0.41 4.59
N ASP A 213 19.34 0.69 3.95
CA ASP A 213 19.88 0.97 2.63
C ASP A 213 21.32 1.46 2.78
N GLU A 214 22.26 0.71 2.21
CA GLU A 214 23.69 1.05 2.21
C GLU A 214 24.09 1.96 1.04
N TYR A 215 23.10 2.40 0.26
CA TYR A 215 23.35 3.26 -0.89
C TYR A 215 23.80 4.66 -0.45
N VAL A 216 24.95 5.07 -0.98
CA VAL A 216 25.57 6.35 -0.62
C VAL A 216 25.54 7.31 -1.80
N VAL A 217 25.09 8.52 -1.54
CA VAL A 217 25.09 9.66 -2.47
C VAL A 217 26.04 10.72 -1.95
N SER A 218 26.86 11.30 -2.84
CA SER A 218 27.72 12.42 -2.48
C SER A 218 26.88 13.63 -2.02
N GLN A 219 27.31 14.23 -0.92
CA GLN A 219 26.68 15.44 -0.40
C GLN A 219 27.50 16.71 -0.74
N ILE A 220 28.59 16.55 -1.51
CA ILE A 220 29.42 17.68 -1.94
C ILE A 220 28.67 18.44 -3.04
N LYS A 221 28.46 19.73 -2.82
CA LYS A 221 27.78 20.58 -3.79
C LYS A 221 28.66 20.71 -5.06
N TRP A 222 28.00 20.56 -6.21
CA TRP A 222 28.65 20.71 -7.50
C TRP A 222 28.87 22.20 -7.82
N ASP A 223 30.04 22.52 -8.36
CA ASP A 223 30.37 23.88 -8.84
C ASP A 223 29.87 24.06 -10.27
N TRP A 224 28.62 24.50 -10.40
CA TRP A 224 28.01 24.77 -11.70
C TRP A 224 28.66 25.91 -12.46
N ASP A 225 29.21 26.89 -11.77
CA ASP A 225 29.78 28.08 -12.40
C ASP A 225 31.09 27.74 -13.13
N SER A 226 31.88 26.83 -12.61
CA SER A 226 33.11 26.37 -13.25
C SER A 226 32.88 25.47 -14.48
N GLN A 227 31.65 24.95 -14.64
CA GLN A 227 31.26 24.05 -15.74
C GLN A 227 30.39 24.77 -16.81
N CYS A 228 30.24 26.06 -16.73
CA CYS A 228 29.42 26.79 -17.68
C CYS A 228 30.03 26.74 -19.09
N VAL A 229 29.36 25.99 -19.99
CA VAL A 229 29.63 26.01 -21.43
C VAL A 229 28.77 27.07 -22.09
N THR A 230 29.38 27.94 -22.86
CA THR A 230 28.69 29.06 -23.55
C THR A 230 27.95 28.59 -24.81
N GLU A 231 28.28 27.42 -25.32
CA GLU A 231 27.71 26.87 -26.55
C GLU A 231 26.99 25.53 -26.24
N PRO A 232 25.84 25.24 -26.86
CA PRO A 232 25.16 23.97 -26.71
C PRO A 232 26.05 22.81 -27.17
N VAL A 233 26.19 21.79 -26.31
CA VAL A 233 26.91 20.56 -26.64
C VAL A 233 25.93 19.43 -26.76
N PHE A 234 25.90 18.74 -27.91
CA PHE A 234 25.12 17.55 -28.16
C PHE A 234 26.02 16.33 -28.16
N ALA A 235 25.87 15.48 -27.15
CA ALA A 235 26.55 14.19 -27.08
C ALA A 235 25.65 13.07 -27.65
N ALA A 236 26.25 11.91 -27.90
CA ALA A 236 25.47 10.73 -28.23
C ALA A 236 24.52 10.37 -27.07
N PRO A 237 23.30 9.88 -27.37
CA PRO A 237 22.37 9.45 -26.32
C PRO A 237 22.97 8.35 -25.43
N LEU A 238 22.77 8.48 -24.13
CA LEU A 238 23.13 7.44 -23.15
C LEU A 238 21.89 6.64 -22.79
N VAL A 239 22.04 5.31 -22.77
CA VAL A 239 20.98 4.42 -22.27
C VAL A 239 20.88 4.58 -20.76
N TYR A 240 19.72 4.93 -20.24
CA TYR A 240 19.51 5.12 -18.79
C TYR A 240 18.70 3.99 -18.14
N VAL A 241 17.95 3.21 -18.93
CA VAL A 241 17.23 2.04 -18.45
C VAL A 241 18.07 0.80 -18.70
N HIS A 242 18.69 0.28 -17.65
CA HIS A 242 19.40 -0.97 -17.66
C HIS A 242 18.60 -2.03 -16.91
N GLU A 243 18.79 -3.30 -17.23
CA GLU A 243 18.25 -4.37 -16.40
C GLU A 243 19.01 -4.41 -15.06
N PRO A 244 18.31 -4.52 -13.93
CA PRO A 244 18.98 -4.69 -12.64
C PRO A 244 19.70 -6.04 -12.57
N ASP A 245 20.62 -6.19 -11.63
CA ASP A 245 21.25 -7.48 -11.39
C ASP A 245 20.21 -8.49 -10.91
N VAL A 246 20.29 -9.72 -11.41
CA VAL A 246 19.31 -10.80 -11.15
C VAL A 246 19.14 -11.06 -9.64
N HIS A 247 20.16 -10.82 -8.85
CA HIS A 247 20.15 -11.04 -7.40
C HIS A 247 19.88 -9.76 -6.58
N SER A 248 19.64 -8.62 -7.21
CA SER A 248 19.40 -7.36 -6.51
C SER A 248 18.06 -7.33 -5.76
N GLY A 249 17.12 -8.22 -6.12
CA GLY A 249 15.74 -8.17 -5.62
C GLY A 249 14.91 -7.00 -6.16
N THR A 250 15.47 -6.18 -7.04
CA THR A 250 14.77 -5.06 -7.70
C THR A 250 13.76 -5.60 -8.71
N PRO A 251 12.46 -5.36 -8.56
CA PRO A 251 11.47 -5.77 -9.56
C PRO A 251 11.72 -4.99 -10.85
N PHE A 252 11.73 -5.70 -11.97
CA PHE A 252 11.88 -5.10 -13.27
C PHE A 252 10.95 -5.81 -14.24
N PHE A 253 10.07 -5.06 -14.88
CA PHE A 253 9.03 -5.60 -15.74
C PHE A 253 9.25 -5.16 -17.19
N LYS A 254 8.52 -5.76 -18.11
CA LYS A 254 8.70 -5.56 -19.56
C LYS A 254 8.27 -4.18 -20.07
N HIS A 255 7.40 -3.48 -19.31
CA HIS A 255 6.85 -2.18 -19.70
C HIS A 255 7.41 -1.08 -18.81
N ASN A 256 8.27 -0.23 -19.37
CA ASN A 256 8.92 0.87 -18.68
C ASN A 256 8.57 2.18 -19.40
N HIS A 257 8.01 3.17 -18.66
CA HIS A 257 7.55 4.42 -19.26
C HIS A 257 7.45 5.56 -18.24
N GLN A 258 7.07 6.76 -18.74
CA GLN A 258 6.88 8.00 -17.96
C GLN A 258 8.11 8.38 -17.11
N PRO A 259 9.29 8.63 -17.73
CA PRO A 259 10.44 9.07 -16.99
C PRO A 259 10.26 10.51 -16.47
N ALA A 260 10.80 10.76 -15.28
CA ALA A 260 11.06 12.10 -14.77
C ALA A 260 12.53 12.21 -14.38
N LEU A 261 13.12 13.36 -14.65
CA LEU A 261 14.53 13.64 -14.40
C LEU A 261 14.69 14.96 -13.64
N THR A 262 15.68 15.00 -12.75
CA THR A 262 16.09 16.24 -12.10
C THR A 262 17.58 16.23 -11.80
N TRP A 263 18.22 17.39 -11.92
CA TRP A 263 19.57 17.59 -11.39
C TRP A 263 19.53 17.69 -9.87
N CYS A 264 20.48 17.04 -9.23
CA CYS A 264 20.73 17.18 -7.80
C CYS A 264 21.81 18.26 -7.57
N ASP A 265 21.84 18.86 -6.39
CA ASP A 265 22.82 19.91 -6.07
C ASP A 265 24.27 19.43 -6.09
N ASN A 266 24.48 18.13 -5.95
CA ASN A 266 25.80 17.48 -6.05
C ASN A 266 26.25 17.21 -7.52
N GLY A 267 25.49 17.67 -8.52
CA GLY A 267 25.79 17.48 -9.93
C GLY A 267 25.34 16.16 -10.53
N ASP A 268 24.74 15.26 -9.75
CA ASP A 268 24.15 14.03 -10.27
C ASP A 268 22.84 14.30 -10.99
N LEU A 269 22.54 13.54 -12.03
CA LEU A 269 21.23 13.52 -12.66
C LEU A 269 20.45 12.29 -12.14
N LEU A 270 19.33 12.52 -11.48
CA LEU A 270 18.44 11.47 -10.98
C LEU A 270 17.30 11.26 -11.96
N ALA A 271 17.09 10.02 -12.38
CA ALA A 271 15.95 9.59 -13.19
C ALA A 271 15.06 8.64 -12.40
N VAL A 272 13.75 8.77 -12.58
CA VAL A 272 12.75 7.81 -12.08
C VAL A 272 11.77 7.46 -13.20
N TRP A 273 11.21 6.25 -13.19
CA TRP A 273 10.21 5.80 -14.19
C TRP A 273 9.39 4.65 -13.65
N PHE A 274 8.24 4.39 -14.27
CA PHE A 274 7.42 3.23 -13.96
C PHE A 274 7.95 1.96 -14.62
N SER A 275 7.91 0.85 -13.87
CA SER A 275 8.11 -0.50 -14.38
C SER A 275 6.92 -1.37 -13.99
N THR A 276 6.28 -2.02 -14.98
CA THR A 276 5.06 -2.80 -14.82
C THR A 276 4.93 -3.84 -15.94
N ASN A 277 4.08 -4.84 -15.79
CA ASN A 277 3.75 -5.77 -16.87
C ASN A 277 2.80 -5.17 -17.91
N GLU A 278 1.88 -4.33 -17.44
CA GLU A 278 0.91 -3.63 -18.28
C GLU A 278 0.55 -2.27 -17.64
N GLU A 279 0.10 -1.32 -18.44
CA GLU A 279 -0.14 0.07 -18.00
C GLU A 279 -1.05 0.19 -16.76
N LYS A 280 -1.97 -0.74 -16.58
CA LYS A 280 -2.86 -0.81 -15.42
C LYS A 280 -2.46 -1.88 -14.40
N GLY A 281 -1.20 -2.31 -14.43
CA GLY A 281 -0.68 -3.33 -13.53
C GLY A 281 -0.67 -2.87 -12.08
N ARG A 282 -1.13 -3.72 -11.19
CA ARG A 282 -1.12 -3.46 -9.73
C ARG A 282 0.23 -3.82 -9.09
N GLU A 283 1.09 -4.52 -9.80
CA GLU A 283 2.48 -4.80 -9.42
C GLU A 283 3.44 -3.65 -9.71
N MET A 284 2.94 -2.55 -10.26
CA MET A 284 3.73 -1.41 -10.70
C MET A 284 4.65 -0.88 -9.60
N VAL A 285 5.85 -0.54 -10.01
CA VAL A 285 6.87 0.09 -9.16
C VAL A 285 7.43 1.33 -9.85
N VAL A 286 7.91 2.28 -9.08
CA VAL A 286 8.77 3.35 -9.57
C VAL A 286 10.22 2.92 -9.30
N LEU A 287 11.01 2.87 -10.34
CA LEU A 287 12.44 2.62 -10.29
C LEU A 287 13.20 3.93 -10.38
N SER A 288 14.44 3.95 -9.91
CA SER A 288 15.37 5.06 -10.10
C SER A 288 16.70 4.58 -10.63
N SER A 289 17.36 5.45 -11.37
CA SER A 289 18.77 5.33 -11.74
C SER A 289 19.42 6.71 -11.62
N ARG A 290 20.72 6.71 -11.47
CA ARG A 290 21.52 7.92 -11.29
C ARG A 290 22.69 7.94 -12.25
N LEU A 291 22.87 9.08 -12.90
CA LEU A 291 24.10 9.41 -13.61
C LEU A 291 24.94 10.29 -12.67
N ARG A 292 26.03 9.75 -12.15
CA ARG A 292 26.91 10.46 -11.23
C ARG A 292 27.61 11.61 -11.95
N ALA A 293 27.85 12.70 -11.24
CA ALA A 293 28.61 13.83 -11.75
C ALA A 293 29.96 13.36 -12.31
N GLY A 294 30.24 13.72 -13.56
CA GLY A 294 31.45 13.28 -14.27
C GLY A 294 31.46 11.84 -14.81
N SER A 295 30.39 11.08 -14.61
CA SER A 295 30.22 9.75 -15.22
C SER A 295 29.57 9.85 -16.61
N CYS A 296 29.85 8.87 -17.46
CA CYS A 296 29.15 8.65 -18.74
C CYS A 296 28.30 7.39 -18.74
N GLU A 297 28.09 6.77 -17.57
CA GLU A 297 27.23 5.59 -17.42
C GLU A 297 26.23 5.79 -16.30
N TRP A 298 24.96 5.41 -16.56
CA TRP A 298 23.92 5.36 -15.58
C TRP A 298 24.08 4.15 -14.67
N GLU A 299 23.83 4.32 -13.39
CA GLU A 299 23.77 3.21 -12.44
C GLU A 299 22.65 2.23 -12.80
N LYS A 300 22.75 1.00 -12.31
CA LYS A 300 21.67 0.03 -12.43
C LYS A 300 20.44 0.47 -11.64
N PRO A 301 19.22 0.12 -12.12
CA PRO A 301 17.99 0.51 -11.47
C PRO A 301 17.88 0.00 -10.03
N ARG A 302 17.27 0.82 -9.21
CA ARG A 302 16.92 0.51 -7.81
C ARG A 302 15.44 0.75 -7.59
N MET A 303 14.85 0.04 -6.63
CA MET A 303 13.50 0.35 -6.15
C MET A 303 13.50 1.77 -5.58
N PHE A 304 12.59 2.60 -6.06
CA PHE A 304 12.45 3.98 -5.61
C PHE A 304 11.17 4.21 -4.81
N TYR A 305 10.03 3.70 -5.33
CA TYR A 305 8.74 3.87 -4.68
C TYR A 305 7.77 2.78 -5.09
N GLN A 306 6.98 2.29 -4.14
CA GLN A 306 5.89 1.35 -4.37
C GLN A 306 4.86 1.45 -3.25
N ILE A 307 3.59 1.36 -3.62
CA ILE A 307 2.50 0.98 -2.72
C ILE A 307 2.01 -0.38 -3.20
N ALA A 308 2.10 -1.39 -2.36
CA ALA A 308 1.85 -2.77 -2.77
C ALA A 308 0.42 -2.99 -3.26
N ASP A 309 0.31 -3.67 -4.40
CA ASP A 309 -0.93 -3.97 -5.08
C ASP A 309 -1.76 -2.71 -5.43
N ARG A 310 -1.04 -1.63 -5.81
CA ARG A 310 -1.63 -0.38 -6.34
C ARG A 310 -0.97 0.01 -7.66
N ASN A 311 -1.76 0.54 -8.55
CA ASN A 311 -1.22 1.23 -9.72
C ASN A 311 -0.71 2.61 -9.32
N LEU A 312 0.35 3.07 -9.96
CA LEU A 312 0.98 4.35 -9.72
C LEU A 312 0.96 5.15 -11.02
N THR A 313 0.87 6.47 -10.93
CA THR A 313 0.83 7.33 -12.13
C THR A 313 1.42 8.72 -11.86
N GLY A 314 1.77 9.42 -12.93
CA GLY A 314 2.15 10.82 -12.87
C GLY A 314 3.38 11.11 -12.02
N THR A 315 4.43 10.26 -12.08
CA THR A 315 5.67 10.52 -11.35
C THR A 315 6.35 11.80 -11.84
N ALA A 316 6.76 12.66 -10.91
CA ALA A 316 7.47 13.90 -11.20
C ALA A 316 8.57 14.15 -10.18
N LEU A 317 9.67 14.71 -10.63
CA LEU A 317 10.78 15.19 -9.81
C LEU A 317 10.99 16.68 -10.00
N LEU A 318 11.31 17.39 -8.92
CA LEU A 318 11.66 18.79 -8.93
C LEU A 318 12.81 19.03 -7.95
N ASN A 319 13.78 19.84 -8.34
CA ASN A 319 14.76 20.46 -7.44
C ASN A 319 14.40 21.94 -7.27
N ASP A 320 14.26 22.42 -6.04
CA ASP A 320 14.02 23.84 -5.75
C ASP A 320 15.29 24.70 -5.81
N HIS A 321 16.44 24.07 -6.02
CA HIS A 321 17.78 24.70 -5.98
C HIS A 321 18.10 25.41 -4.66
N GLN A 322 17.36 25.05 -3.59
CA GLN A 322 17.57 25.51 -2.22
C GLN A 322 17.91 24.35 -1.28
N GLY A 323 18.21 23.18 -1.86
CA GLY A 323 18.62 21.98 -1.14
C GLY A 323 17.53 20.92 -0.98
N THR A 324 16.35 21.10 -1.62
CA THR A 324 15.27 20.12 -1.50
C THR A 324 14.86 19.56 -2.85
N LEU A 325 14.84 18.25 -2.94
CA LEU A 325 14.20 17.52 -4.02
C LEU A 325 12.79 17.13 -3.62
N TYR A 326 11.86 17.24 -4.56
CA TYR A 326 10.47 16.85 -4.42
C TYR A 326 10.15 15.72 -5.38
N HIS A 327 9.45 14.69 -4.88
CA HIS A 327 8.86 13.63 -5.69
C HIS A 327 7.35 13.65 -5.51
N ILE A 328 6.63 13.84 -6.60
CA ILE A 328 5.17 13.79 -6.63
C ILE A 328 4.75 12.55 -7.41
N ASN A 329 3.79 11.78 -6.88
CA ASN A 329 3.30 10.58 -7.53
C ASN A 329 1.81 10.37 -7.22
N GLY A 330 1.05 9.95 -8.22
CA GLY A 330 -0.32 9.50 -8.06
C GLY A 330 -0.37 8.04 -7.62
N VAL A 331 -1.22 7.73 -6.66
CA VAL A 331 -1.52 6.37 -6.20
C VAL A 331 -2.99 6.09 -6.48
N GLU A 332 -3.29 5.01 -7.16
CA GLU A 332 -4.67 4.57 -7.37
C GLU A 332 -5.26 4.01 -6.08
N ALA A 333 -6.11 4.78 -5.44
CA ALA A 333 -6.78 4.35 -4.23
C ALA A 333 -7.91 3.35 -4.52
N ALA A 334 -8.65 3.57 -5.61
CA ALA A 334 -9.91 2.90 -5.89
C ALA A 334 -9.90 2.00 -7.14
N GLY A 335 -8.74 1.52 -7.56
CA GLY A 335 -8.59 0.64 -8.71
C GLY A 335 -8.87 1.31 -10.05
N HIS A 336 -8.90 2.63 -10.08
CA HIS A 336 -9.08 3.41 -11.29
C HIS A 336 -8.38 4.77 -11.21
N TRP A 337 -7.62 5.12 -12.24
CA TRP A 337 -6.84 6.36 -12.31
C TRP A 337 -7.67 7.67 -12.24
N GLN A 338 -8.98 7.60 -12.23
CA GLN A 338 -9.85 8.74 -11.91
C GLN A 338 -9.98 9.00 -10.40
N ASN A 339 -9.58 8.06 -9.55
CA ASN A 339 -9.60 8.17 -8.10
C ASN A 339 -8.16 8.18 -7.56
N LEU A 340 -7.37 9.13 -8.07
CA LEU A 340 -5.98 9.26 -7.69
C LEU A 340 -5.85 10.04 -6.39
N MET A 341 -5.03 9.52 -5.55
CA MET A 341 -4.46 10.20 -4.40
C MET A 341 -3.08 10.71 -4.78
N MET A 342 -2.87 12.01 -4.72
CA MET A 342 -1.56 12.59 -4.99
C MET A 342 -0.70 12.59 -3.73
N THR A 343 0.50 12.08 -3.85
CA THR A 343 1.48 11.99 -2.77
C THR A 343 2.70 12.84 -3.05
N LEU A 344 3.28 13.39 -1.98
CA LEU A 344 4.51 14.16 -2.00
C LEU A 344 5.53 13.54 -1.05
N ARG A 345 6.76 13.39 -1.52
CA ARG A 345 7.94 13.06 -0.73
C ARG A 345 9.02 14.11 -0.96
N THR A 346 9.87 14.33 0.03
CA THR A 346 11.00 15.26 -0.06
C THR A 346 12.30 14.58 0.33
N SER A 347 13.39 15.08 -0.24
CA SER A 347 14.75 14.69 0.12
C SER A 347 15.62 15.95 0.26
N THR A 348 16.45 15.98 1.30
CA THR A 348 17.41 17.06 1.56
C THR A 348 18.87 16.58 1.49
N ASP A 349 19.09 15.40 0.94
CA ASP A 349 20.39 14.71 0.84
C ASP A 349 20.62 14.19 -0.59
N ASN A 350 20.30 15.00 -1.58
CA ASN A 350 20.46 14.68 -3.01
C ASN A 350 19.76 13.38 -3.45
N GLY A 351 18.64 13.05 -2.80
CA GLY A 351 17.87 11.85 -3.12
C GLY A 351 18.46 10.56 -2.58
N GLN A 352 19.32 10.62 -1.57
CA GLN A 352 19.82 9.43 -0.86
C GLN A 352 18.69 8.84 0.00
N THR A 353 18.02 9.69 0.79
CA THR A 353 16.85 9.30 1.56
C THR A 353 15.64 10.17 1.22
N TRP A 354 14.45 9.65 1.48
CA TRP A 354 13.20 10.33 1.19
C TRP A 354 12.27 10.30 2.39
N SER A 355 11.57 11.39 2.61
CA SER A 355 10.51 11.44 3.62
C SER A 355 9.44 10.38 3.34
N LYS A 356 8.63 10.04 4.36
CA LYS A 356 7.39 9.30 4.13
C LYS A 356 6.49 10.08 3.17
N PRO A 357 5.74 9.39 2.30
CA PRO A 357 4.77 10.06 1.46
C PRO A 357 3.68 10.68 2.32
N ARG A 358 3.26 11.89 1.98
CA ARG A 358 2.07 12.54 2.52
C ARG A 358 1.09 12.84 1.40
N MET A 359 -0.19 12.73 1.68
CA MET A 359 -1.24 13.11 0.74
C MET A 359 -1.28 14.63 0.58
N ILE A 360 -1.45 15.11 -0.66
CA ILE A 360 -1.56 16.55 -0.98
C ILE A 360 -2.83 16.89 -1.77
N ALA A 361 -3.53 15.89 -2.31
CA ALA A 361 -4.81 16.03 -2.99
C ALA A 361 -5.52 14.66 -3.04
#